data_4f35e4d7c328e87ababd66e847bc3569
#
_entry.id   4f35e4d7c328e87ababd66e847bc3569
#
_cell.length_a   1.000
_cell.length_b   1.000
_cell.length_c   1.000
_cell.angle_alpha   90.00
_cell.angle_beta   90.00
_cell.angle_gamma   90.00
#
_symmetry.space_group_name_H-M   'P 1'
#
loop_
_entity.id
_entity.type
_entity.pdbx_description
1 polymer ?
#
loop_
_entity_poly.entity_id
_entity_poly.type
_entity_poly.pdbx_seq_one_letter_code
_entity_poly.pdbx_strand_id
1 'polypeptide(L)'
;MKQALLLPLCLIIIFSCSALISHAQGTHPDTVKTGIYVTSIHDIDFKQNEYTVEFWVWLKYKNKDFDFVHNLEIPQAKNIEKSFSTIDSSGGRISLLMKIHCVMQDMWKINNFPFDRQQLKLSIENSQYDRRSLVFVPDTLGKHYDPKFTLKGWNIDSFLVFTNIKQYETAFGDESLATPHTEYSAFRVRISVKRDATELFWKMFLGMYVSFLIAYICFYIHADNTDSRFGLSVGALFAAIGNKYIIDASLPETISFTMVDFLHMTTMFFIFLVIASSAYSLWLVKQNKMKRANRFDMITAQTLLLIYIIVNAYCILQAKAG
;
A
#
# COMPACT_ATOMS: atom_id res chain seq x y z
N MET A 1 41.73 18.71 -73.41
CA MET A 1 42.40 18.31 -72.12
C MET A 1 41.71 18.69 -70.83
N LYS A 2 40.52 19.28 -70.83
CA LYS A 2 39.81 19.61 -69.58
C LYS A 2 38.73 18.56 -69.08
N GLN A 3 38.36 17.61 -69.93
CA GLN A 3 37.38 16.60 -69.60
C GLN A 3 37.94 15.29 -68.91
N ALA A 4 39.25 15.03 -69.06
CA ALA A 4 39.89 13.84 -68.51
C ALA A 4 40.25 13.96 -67.05
N LEU A 5 40.16 15.16 -66.42
CA LEU A 5 40.51 15.38 -65.00
C LEU A 5 39.29 15.33 -64.07
N LEU A 6 38.08 15.44 -64.64
CA LEU A 6 36.83 15.42 -63.81
C LEU A 6 36.39 14.03 -63.42
N LEU A 7 36.72 13.00 -64.23
CA LEU A 7 36.29 11.61 -63.92
C LEU A 7 36.95 11.00 -62.65
N PRO A 8 38.28 11.16 -62.43
CA PRO A 8 38.92 10.66 -61.21
C PRO A 8 38.50 11.46 -59.94
N LEU A 9 38.19 12.77 -60.09
CA LEU A 9 37.76 13.59 -58.98
C LEU A 9 36.35 13.20 -58.49
N CYS A 10 35.41 12.87 -59.37
CA CYS A 10 34.07 12.33 -59.00
C CYS A 10 34.16 10.95 -58.38
N LEU A 11 35.05 10.07 -58.79
CA LEU A 11 35.27 8.76 -58.21
C LEU A 11 35.85 8.84 -56.81
N ILE A 12 36.74 9.80 -56.52
CA ILE A 12 37.28 10.02 -55.14
C ILE A 12 36.21 10.59 -54.22
N ILE A 13 35.34 11.46 -54.68
CA ILE A 13 34.23 12.02 -53.90
C ILE A 13 33.18 10.94 -53.59
N ILE A 14 32.87 10.03 -54.51
CA ILE A 14 31.95 8.92 -54.30
C ILE A 14 32.55 7.90 -53.32
N PHE A 15 33.86 7.65 -53.36
CA PHE A 15 34.53 6.72 -52.45
C PHE A 15 34.72 7.32 -51.05
N SER A 16 34.87 8.63 -50.89
CA SER A 16 34.93 9.29 -49.58
C SER A 16 33.54 9.45 -48.97
N CYS A 17 32.46 9.53 -49.76
CA CYS A 17 31.10 9.60 -49.25
C CYS A 17 30.56 8.21 -48.77
N SER A 18 31.05 7.12 -49.35
CA SER A 18 30.71 5.76 -48.90
C SER A 18 31.45 5.33 -47.61
N ALA A 19 32.56 5.98 -47.27
CA ALA A 19 33.27 5.71 -46.00
C ALA A 19 32.66 6.43 -44.77
N LEU A 20 31.68 7.33 -44.97
CA LEU A 20 31.00 8.05 -43.90
C LEU A 20 29.65 7.44 -43.49
N ILE A 21 29.24 6.31 -44.10
CA ILE A 21 28.19 5.47 -43.56
C ILE A 21 28.83 4.60 -42.48
N SER A 22 29.32 5.22 -41.44
CA SER A 22 29.50 4.55 -40.15
C SER A 22 28.11 4.04 -39.75
N HIS A 23 27.88 2.74 -39.87
CA HIS A 23 26.76 2.10 -39.23
C HIS A 23 26.91 2.41 -37.77
N ALA A 24 26.15 3.37 -37.24
CA ALA A 24 25.75 3.36 -35.87
C ALA A 24 24.95 2.06 -35.72
N GLN A 25 25.64 0.94 -35.46
CA GLN A 25 25.03 -0.25 -34.91
C GLN A 25 24.36 0.24 -33.64
N GLY A 26 23.05 0.44 -33.71
CA GLY A 26 22.25 0.62 -32.54
C GLY A 26 22.52 -0.63 -31.68
N THR A 27 23.32 -0.47 -30.65
CA THR A 27 23.59 -1.56 -29.70
C THR A 27 22.25 -1.88 -29.07
N HIS A 28 21.68 -3.03 -29.47
CA HIS A 28 20.49 -3.54 -28.80
C HIS A 28 20.85 -3.74 -27.33
N PRO A 29 20.01 -3.30 -26.40
CA PRO A 29 20.28 -3.47 -24.99
C PRO A 29 20.47 -4.96 -24.65
N ASP A 30 21.40 -5.25 -23.77
CA ASP A 30 21.60 -6.59 -23.25
C ASP A 30 20.40 -7.02 -22.43
N THR A 31 19.93 -8.25 -22.67
CA THR A 31 18.77 -8.80 -21.97
C THR A 31 19.20 -9.60 -20.73
N VAL A 32 18.58 -9.30 -19.60
CA VAL A 32 18.78 -10.00 -18.33
C VAL A 32 17.50 -10.73 -17.96
N LYS A 33 17.50 -12.07 -18.12
CA LYS A 33 16.37 -12.89 -17.72
C LYS A 33 16.35 -13.02 -16.21
N THR A 34 15.31 -12.46 -15.57
CA THR A 34 15.20 -12.28 -14.12
C THR A 34 13.98 -12.99 -13.59
N GLY A 35 14.14 -13.75 -12.53
CA GLY A 35 13.04 -14.35 -11.81
C GLY A 35 13.18 -14.20 -10.31
N ILE A 36 12.09 -14.42 -9.59
CA ILE A 36 11.99 -14.27 -8.15
C ILE A 36 11.23 -15.43 -7.51
N TYR A 37 11.60 -15.78 -6.30
CA TYR A 37 10.86 -16.69 -5.44
C TYR A 37 10.79 -16.15 -4.02
N VAL A 38 9.63 -15.64 -3.63
CA VAL A 38 9.40 -15.07 -2.30
C VAL A 38 9.24 -16.21 -1.28
N THR A 39 10.07 -16.18 -0.25
CA THR A 39 10.09 -17.18 0.84
C THR A 39 9.27 -16.75 2.03
N SER A 40 9.27 -15.46 2.37
CA SER A 40 8.46 -14.92 3.46
C SER A 40 8.14 -13.43 3.26
N ILE A 41 7.02 -13.00 3.81
CA ILE A 41 6.66 -11.61 4.04
C ILE A 41 6.15 -11.53 5.48
N HIS A 42 6.67 -10.61 6.26
CA HIS A 42 6.30 -10.45 7.66
C HIS A 42 6.48 -8.99 8.10
N ASP A 43 6.19 -8.70 9.37
CA ASP A 43 6.36 -7.38 9.98
C ASP A 43 5.70 -6.25 9.17
N ILE A 44 4.45 -6.48 8.73
CA ILE A 44 3.67 -5.42 8.09
C ILE A 44 3.29 -4.41 9.18
N ASP A 45 4.04 -3.31 9.23
CA ASP A 45 3.84 -2.22 10.18
C ASP A 45 3.18 -1.02 9.49
N PHE A 46 1.92 -0.78 9.87
CA PHE A 46 1.15 0.34 9.32
C PHE A 46 1.68 1.69 9.81
N LYS A 47 2.14 1.77 11.05
CA LYS A 47 2.61 3.01 11.65
C LYS A 47 3.94 3.48 11.05
N GLN A 48 4.86 2.53 10.81
CA GLN A 48 6.17 2.82 10.22
C GLN A 48 6.14 2.88 8.68
N ASN A 49 5.00 2.55 8.06
CA ASN A 49 4.85 2.45 6.61
C ASN A 49 5.85 1.46 5.98
N GLU A 50 6.01 0.27 6.60
CA GLU A 50 7.00 -0.70 6.14
C GLU A 50 6.50 -2.14 6.25
N TYR A 51 7.18 -3.02 5.50
CA TYR A 51 7.05 -4.47 5.60
C TYR A 51 8.38 -5.13 5.26
N THR A 52 8.61 -6.33 5.79
CA THR A 52 9.81 -7.12 5.52
C THR A 52 9.50 -8.21 4.51
N VAL A 53 10.38 -8.39 3.53
CA VAL A 53 10.29 -9.45 2.53
C VAL A 53 11.62 -10.18 2.37
N GLU A 54 11.56 -11.51 2.36
CA GLU A 54 12.69 -12.37 2.00
C GLU A 54 12.41 -13.11 0.71
N PHE A 55 13.39 -13.13 -0.18
CA PHE A 55 13.24 -13.79 -1.49
C PHE A 55 14.57 -14.23 -2.08
N TRP A 56 14.47 -15.20 -2.96
CA TRP A 56 15.51 -15.53 -3.91
C TRP A 56 15.27 -14.79 -5.20
N VAL A 57 16.34 -14.23 -5.79
CA VAL A 57 16.35 -13.65 -7.13
C VAL A 57 17.43 -14.33 -7.96
N TRP A 58 17.10 -14.67 -9.19
CA TRP A 58 18.09 -15.15 -10.15
C TRP A 58 18.09 -14.26 -11.39
N LEU A 59 19.32 -14.05 -11.90
CA LEU A 59 19.57 -13.24 -13.09
C LEU A 59 20.44 -14.08 -14.06
N LYS A 60 20.00 -14.17 -15.31
CA LYS A 60 20.73 -14.87 -16.38
C LYS A 60 21.03 -13.90 -17.51
N TYR A 61 22.31 -13.69 -17.80
CA TYR A 61 22.81 -12.71 -18.75
C TYR A 61 24.08 -13.16 -19.44
N LYS A 62 24.55 -12.42 -20.44
CA LYS A 62 25.78 -12.74 -21.21
C LYS A 62 26.90 -11.73 -20.97
N ASN A 63 26.56 -10.47 -20.76
CA ASN A 63 27.53 -9.39 -20.62
C ASN A 63 28.30 -9.54 -19.30
N LYS A 64 29.62 -9.68 -19.40
CA LYS A 64 30.50 -9.88 -18.23
C LYS A 64 30.76 -8.61 -17.42
N ASP A 65 30.43 -7.45 -17.99
CA ASP A 65 30.59 -6.15 -17.33
C ASP A 65 29.47 -5.86 -16.30
N PHE A 66 28.41 -6.68 -16.31
CA PHE A 66 27.30 -6.51 -15.37
C PHE A 66 27.65 -7.09 -14.01
N ASP A 67 27.74 -6.24 -13.01
CA ASP A 67 27.94 -6.61 -11.60
C ASP A 67 26.64 -6.39 -10.78
N PHE A 68 25.76 -7.37 -10.80
CA PHE A 68 24.53 -7.31 -10.01
C PHE A 68 24.73 -7.55 -8.52
N VAL A 69 25.85 -8.09 -8.11
CA VAL A 69 26.14 -8.27 -6.68
C VAL A 69 26.27 -6.91 -6.00
N HIS A 70 26.89 -5.93 -6.67
CA HIS A 70 27.08 -4.59 -6.13
C HIS A 70 26.03 -3.59 -6.65
N ASN A 71 25.61 -3.70 -7.92
CA ASN A 71 24.81 -2.69 -8.60
C ASN A 71 23.31 -3.02 -8.70
N LEU A 72 22.83 -4.13 -8.07
CA LEU A 72 21.40 -4.41 -7.95
C LEU A 72 20.82 -3.49 -6.89
N GLU A 73 19.81 -2.71 -7.29
CA GLU A 73 19.12 -1.74 -6.47
C GLU A 73 17.65 -2.11 -6.28
N ILE A 74 17.12 -1.82 -5.10
CA ILE A 74 15.70 -1.93 -4.76
C ILE A 74 15.26 -0.56 -4.23
N PRO A 75 14.78 0.35 -5.09
CA PRO A 75 14.60 1.76 -4.75
C PRO A 75 13.66 2.04 -3.56
N GLN A 76 12.70 1.13 -3.28
CA GLN A 76 11.78 1.28 -2.16
C GLN A 76 12.27 0.64 -0.86
N ALA A 77 13.45 0.04 -0.85
CA ALA A 77 13.98 -0.60 0.34
C ALA A 77 14.64 0.41 1.28
N LYS A 78 14.28 0.37 2.54
CA LYS A 78 14.95 1.07 3.65
C LYS A 78 16.28 0.39 4.01
N ASN A 79 16.28 -0.93 3.97
CA ASN A 79 17.44 -1.77 4.23
C ASN A 79 17.46 -2.97 3.28
N ILE A 80 18.66 -3.36 2.82
CA ILE A 80 18.87 -4.49 1.93
C ILE A 80 20.03 -5.30 2.47
N GLU A 81 19.78 -6.57 2.79
CA GLU A 81 20.81 -7.52 3.19
C GLU A 81 20.87 -8.66 2.18
N LYS A 82 22.03 -8.80 1.52
CA LYS A 82 22.33 -9.89 0.59
C LYS A 82 23.00 -11.00 1.38
N SER A 83 22.25 -12.01 1.82
CA SER A 83 22.73 -13.06 2.72
C SER A 83 23.43 -14.21 2.03
N PHE A 84 23.21 -14.37 0.71
CA PHE A 84 23.83 -15.43 -0.08
C PHE A 84 23.92 -15.00 -1.54
N SER A 85 25.04 -15.33 -2.21
CA SER A 85 25.18 -15.16 -3.65
C SER A 85 26.02 -16.28 -4.25
N THR A 86 25.58 -16.82 -5.39
CA THR A 86 26.34 -17.81 -6.17
C THR A 86 26.34 -17.39 -7.63
N ILE A 87 27.51 -17.43 -8.26
CA ILE A 87 27.69 -17.13 -9.67
C ILE A 87 28.17 -18.40 -10.36
N ASP A 88 27.47 -18.81 -11.41
CA ASP A 88 27.88 -19.87 -12.33
C ASP A 88 28.05 -19.28 -13.73
N SER A 89 29.20 -19.56 -14.36
CA SER A 89 29.54 -19.07 -15.70
C SER A 89 29.78 -20.28 -16.60
N SER A 90 28.71 -20.83 -17.15
CA SER A 90 28.76 -21.97 -18.05
C SER A 90 28.16 -21.65 -19.42
N GLY A 91 28.73 -22.17 -20.50
CA GLY A 91 28.18 -22.06 -21.87
C GLY A 91 28.06 -20.63 -22.38
N GLY A 92 28.94 -19.69 -21.95
CA GLY A 92 28.91 -18.29 -22.36
C GLY A 92 27.75 -17.47 -21.76
N ARG A 93 27.11 -17.97 -20.73
CA ARG A 93 26.08 -17.28 -19.93
C ARG A 93 26.48 -17.24 -18.46
N ILE A 94 26.12 -16.16 -17.80
CA ILE A 94 26.30 -15.98 -16.37
C ILE A 94 24.93 -16.16 -15.71
N SER A 95 24.89 -17.03 -14.69
CA SER A 95 23.71 -17.27 -13.85
C SER A 95 24.06 -16.85 -12.43
N LEU A 96 23.47 -15.77 -11.95
CA LEU A 96 23.61 -15.29 -10.59
C LEU A 96 22.34 -15.65 -9.81
N LEU A 97 22.50 -16.24 -8.62
CA LEU A 97 21.44 -16.52 -7.66
C LEU A 97 21.77 -15.80 -6.36
N MET A 98 20.84 -15.02 -5.83
CA MET A 98 21.00 -14.31 -4.56
C MET A 98 19.80 -14.53 -3.65
N LYS A 99 20.06 -14.63 -2.34
CA LYS A 99 19.04 -14.52 -1.30
C LYS A 99 19.10 -13.12 -0.69
N ILE A 100 17.99 -12.43 -0.70
CA ILE A 100 17.90 -11.04 -0.27
C ILE A 100 16.83 -10.93 0.81
N HIS A 101 17.15 -10.17 1.86
CA HIS A 101 16.25 -9.72 2.92
C HIS A 101 16.11 -8.20 2.81
N CYS A 102 14.87 -7.71 2.69
CA CYS A 102 14.59 -6.29 2.53
C CYS A 102 13.54 -5.80 3.51
N VAL A 103 13.79 -4.65 4.11
CA VAL A 103 12.75 -3.84 4.75
C VAL A 103 12.25 -2.82 3.71
N MET A 104 11.03 -2.99 3.25
CA MET A 104 10.42 -2.19 2.19
C MET A 104 9.59 -1.07 2.78
N GLN A 105 9.64 0.12 2.17
CA GLN A 105 8.77 1.24 2.49
C GLN A 105 7.62 1.30 1.49
N ASP A 106 6.37 1.35 1.97
CA ASP A 106 5.19 1.53 1.13
C ASP A 106 4.14 2.40 1.85
N MET A 107 3.22 2.97 1.09
CA MET A 107 2.11 3.76 1.62
C MET A 107 0.86 2.90 1.70
N TRP A 108 0.31 2.75 2.90
CA TRP A 108 -0.88 1.96 3.14
C TRP A 108 -2.16 2.70 2.78
N LYS A 109 -3.09 2.00 2.14
CA LYS A 109 -4.45 2.50 1.88
C LYS A 109 -5.36 2.07 3.02
N ILE A 110 -5.61 2.97 3.98
CA ILE A 110 -6.37 2.64 5.19
C ILE A 110 -7.81 3.19 5.21
N ASN A 111 -8.31 3.74 4.10
CA ASN A 111 -9.65 4.31 4.03
C ASN A 111 -10.74 3.33 4.52
N ASN A 112 -10.63 2.06 4.16
CA ASN A 112 -11.57 0.99 4.50
C ASN A 112 -11.08 0.09 5.64
N PHE A 113 -10.02 0.47 6.35
CA PHE A 113 -9.46 -0.33 7.43
C PHE A 113 -10.54 -0.69 8.48
N PRO A 114 -10.64 -1.96 8.94
CA PRO A 114 -9.77 -3.10 8.67
C PRO A 114 -10.15 -3.97 7.45
N PHE A 115 -11.10 -3.57 6.61
CA PHE A 115 -11.50 -4.31 5.39
C PHE A 115 -10.62 -3.94 4.18
N ASP A 116 -9.40 -3.50 4.43
CA ASP A 116 -8.47 -2.98 3.45
C ASP A 116 -7.83 -4.08 2.59
N ARG A 117 -7.48 -3.67 1.36
CA ARG A 117 -6.64 -4.42 0.43
C ARG A 117 -5.38 -3.63 0.17
N GLN A 118 -4.24 -4.30 0.22
CA GLN A 118 -2.95 -3.67 0.01
C GLN A 118 -2.25 -4.25 -1.21
N GLN A 119 -1.35 -3.48 -1.79
CA GLN A 119 -0.50 -3.91 -2.87
C GLN A 119 0.96 -3.77 -2.45
N LEU A 120 1.58 -4.86 -2.05
CA LEU A 120 3.01 -4.90 -1.77
C LEU A 120 3.77 -4.84 -3.10
N LYS A 121 4.72 -3.92 -3.21
CA LYS A 121 5.46 -3.64 -4.45
C LYS A 121 6.93 -3.82 -4.20
N LEU A 122 7.58 -4.57 -5.08
CA LEU A 122 9.03 -4.73 -5.12
C LEU A 122 9.50 -4.36 -6.52
N SER A 123 10.46 -3.44 -6.62
CA SER A 123 11.13 -3.08 -7.88
C SER A 123 12.61 -3.40 -7.77
N ILE A 124 13.15 -4.05 -8.79
CA ILE A 124 14.57 -4.33 -8.92
C ILE A 124 15.07 -3.58 -10.15
N GLU A 125 16.10 -2.77 -9.97
CA GLU A 125 16.73 -1.94 -10.99
C GLU A 125 18.25 -2.18 -10.96
N ASN A 126 18.95 -1.68 -11.97
CA ASN A 126 20.41 -1.62 -11.96
C ASN A 126 20.82 -0.16 -11.82
N SER A 127 21.68 0.17 -10.85
CA SER A 127 22.07 1.56 -10.57
C SER A 127 23.08 2.13 -11.60
N GLN A 128 23.73 1.26 -12.38
CA GLN A 128 24.81 1.66 -13.29
C GLN A 128 24.36 1.75 -14.76
N TYR A 129 23.48 0.86 -15.22
CA TYR A 129 23.11 0.74 -16.62
C TYR A 129 21.68 1.17 -16.89
N ASP A 130 21.52 2.11 -17.81
CA ASP A 130 20.22 2.59 -18.28
C ASP A 130 19.54 1.61 -19.26
N ARG A 131 18.32 1.93 -19.69
CA ARG A 131 17.53 1.14 -20.65
C ARG A 131 18.23 0.89 -21.98
N ARG A 132 19.13 1.79 -22.40
CA ARG A 132 19.86 1.64 -23.67
C ARG A 132 20.88 0.52 -23.61
N SER A 133 21.35 0.21 -22.41
CA SER A 133 22.38 -0.79 -22.14
C SER A 133 21.82 -2.09 -21.57
N LEU A 134 20.77 -2.03 -20.74
CA LEU A 134 20.23 -3.18 -20.01
C LEU A 134 18.70 -3.20 -20.01
N VAL A 135 18.10 -4.37 -20.33
CA VAL A 135 16.66 -4.60 -20.23
C VAL A 135 16.40 -5.92 -19.47
N PHE A 136 15.59 -5.83 -18.40
CA PHE A 136 15.11 -7.00 -17.71
C PHE A 136 14.00 -7.68 -18.50
N VAL A 137 14.02 -9.03 -18.51
CA VAL A 137 12.98 -9.88 -19.09
C VAL A 137 12.52 -10.86 -18.01
N PRO A 138 11.21 -10.98 -17.71
CA PRO A 138 10.75 -11.81 -16.62
C PRO A 138 10.92 -13.30 -16.97
N ASP A 139 11.42 -14.08 -16.01
CA ASP A 139 11.35 -15.52 -16.03
C ASP A 139 10.04 -15.94 -15.37
N THR A 140 9.04 -16.27 -16.18
CA THR A 140 7.69 -16.65 -15.74
C THR A 140 7.51 -18.13 -15.49
N LEU A 141 8.59 -18.91 -15.59
CA LEU A 141 8.53 -20.36 -15.38
C LEU A 141 8.45 -20.70 -13.88
N GLY A 142 7.49 -21.54 -13.51
CA GLY A 142 7.33 -22.04 -12.16
C GLY A 142 6.53 -21.12 -11.22
N LYS A 143 6.60 -21.44 -9.93
CA LYS A 143 5.97 -20.64 -8.87
C LYS A 143 6.89 -19.51 -8.43
N HIS A 144 6.33 -18.38 -8.10
CA HIS A 144 7.08 -17.19 -7.67
C HIS A 144 7.07 -16.95 -6.15
N TYR A 145 6.39 -17.82 -5.41
CA TYR A 145 6.39 -17.81 -3.94
C TYR A 145 6.14 -19.21 -3.38
N ASP A 146 6.53 -19.44 -2.13
CA ASP A 146 6.30 -20.71 -1.44
C ASP A 146 4.81 -20.88 -1.16
N PRO A 147 4.15 -21.95 -1.64
CA PRO A 147 2.74 -22.21 -1.36
C PRO A 147 2.45 -22.47 0.12
N LYS A 148 3.46 -22.78 0.93
CA LYS A 148 3.34 -22.91 2.39
C LYS A 148 3.48 -21.58 3.11
N PHE A 149 3.86 -20.54 2.40
CA PHE A 149 3.94 -19.20 2.92
C PHE A 149 2.55 -18.70 3.31
N THR A 150 2.38 -18.42 4.59
CA THR A 150 1.16 -17.83 5.15
C THR A 150 1.47 -16.46 5.69
N LEU A 151 0.82 -15.46 5.15
CA LEU A 151 0.90 -14.10 5.67
C LEU A 151 -0.15 -13.95 6.78
N LYS A 152 0.29 -13.91 8.04
CA LYS A 152 -0.62 -13.89 9.20
C LYS A 152 -1.61 -12.71 9.13
N GLY A 153 -2.89 -13.02 9.11
CA GLY A 153 -3.97 -12.02 9.02
C GLY A 153 -4.25 -11.49 7.62
N TRP A 154 -3.62 -12.07 6.58
CA TRP A 154 -3.79 -11.67 5.19
C TRP A 154 -3.92 -12.88 4.26
N ASN A 155 -4.70 -12.69 3.20
CA ASN A 155 -4.82 -13.64 2.09
C ASN A 155 -4.20 -13.03 0.83
N ILE A 156 -3.44 -13.81 0.09
CA ILE A 156 -2.85 -13.37 -1.18
C ILE A 156 -3.92 -13.55 -2.27
N ASP A 157 -4.36 -12.45 -2.87
CA ASP A 157 -5.34 -12.45 -3.97
C ASP A 157 -4.64 -12.66 -5.33
N SER A 158 -3.48 -12.02 -5.55
CA SER A 158 -2.72 -12.16 -6.78
C SER A 158 -1.23 -11.91 -6.59
N PHE A 159 -0.42 -12.56 -7.43
CA PHE A 159 1.02 -12.38 -7.49
C PHE A 159 1.41 -12.17 -8.96
N LEU A 160 1.91 -10.98 -9.28
CA LEU A 160 2.25 -10.58 -10.64
C LEU A 160 3.73 -10.22 -10.74
N VAL A 161 4.37 -10.78 -11.77
CA VAL A 161 5.76 -10.45 -12.14
C VAL A 161 5.73 -9.84 -13.54
N PHE A 162 6.32 -8.68 -13.70
CA PHE A 162 6.38 -7.97 -14.97
C PHE A 162 7.58 -7.04 -15.03
N THR A 163 7.87 -6.52 -16.20
CA THR A 163 8.91 -5.50 -16.38
C THR A 163 8.29 -4.23 -16.92
N ASN A 164 8.86 -3.10 -16.55
CA ASN A 164 8.50 -1.82 -17.13
C ASN A 164 9.75 -0.91 -17.21
N ILE A 165 9.56 0.25 -17.81
CA ILE A 165 10.56 1.29 -17.86
C ILE A 165 10.21 2.31 -16.79
N LYS A 166 11.18 2.58 -15.91
CA LYS A 166 11.12 3.65 -14.94
C LYS A 166 11.76 4.89 -15.52
N GLN A 167 11.02 5.98 -15.54
CA GLN A 167 11.51 7.28 -15.98
C GLN A 167 11.86 8.14 -14.77
N TYR A 168 13.03 8.78 -14.83
CA TYR A 168 13.50 9.74 -13.85
C TYR A 168 13.71 11.09 -14.55
N GLU A 169 13.17 12.16 -13.97
CA GLU A 169 13.30 13.53 -14.46
C GLU A 169 14.63 14.15 -13.98
N THR A 170 15.72 13.39 -14.15
CA THR A 170 17.09 13.81 -13.80
C THR A 170 18.08 13.10 -14.68
N ALA A 171 19.23 13.73 -14.91
CA ALA A 171 20.37 13.13 -15.60
C ALA A 171 21.33 12.40 -14.66
N PHE A 172 21.09 12.39 -13.35
CA PHE A 172 22.00 11.82 -12.31
C PHE A 172 23.47 12.29 -12.47
N GLY A 173 23.68 13.52 -12.95
CA GLY A 173 25.02 14.10 -13.14
C GLY A 173 25.67 13.78 -14.50
N ASP A 174 24.99 13.12 -15.40
CA ASP A 174 25.48 12.91 -16.78
C ASP A 174 25.32 14.20 -17.60
N GLU A 175 26.42 14.92 -17.78
CA GLU A 175 26.48 16.17 -18.56
C GLU A 175 26.31 15.94 -20.07
N SER A 176 26.41 14.70 -20.56
CA SER A 176 26.23 14.37 -21.98
C SER A 176 24.79 14.40 -22.45
N LEU A 177 23.82 14.36 -21.50
CA LEU A 177 22.39 14.36 -21.77
C LEU A 177 21.87 15.78 -22.02
N ALA A 178 21.33 16.03 -23.20
CA ALA A 178 20.74 17.32 -23.56
C ALA A 178 19.48 17.68 -22.73
N THR A 179 18.80 16.71 -22.15
CA THR A 179 17.64 16.88 -21.29
C THR A 179 17.83 16.06 -20.02
N PRO A 180 17.42 16.57 -18.84
CA PRO A 180 17.52 15.83 -17.57
C PRO A 180 16.45 14.72 -17.51
N HIS A 181 16.66 13.67 -18.31
CA HIS A 181 15.73 12.56 -18.43
C HIS A 181 16.50 11.26 -18.63
N THR A 182 16.30 10.30 -17.72
CA THR A 182 16.89 8.97 -17.83
C THR A 182 15.84 7.88 -17.69
N GLU A 183 16.03 6.77 -18.37
CA GLU A 183 15.14 5.62 -18.37
C GLU A 183 15.89 4.38 -17.93
N TYR A 184 15.35 3.68 -16.92
CA TYR A 184 15.89 2.43 -16.43
C TYR A 184 14.88 1.31 -16.64
N SER A 185 15.39 0.13 -17.00
CA SER A 185 14.57 -1.08 -17.00
C SER A 185 14.36 -1.53 -15.56
N ALA A 186 13.11 -1.82 -15.18
CA ALA A 186 12.76 -2.30 -13.85
C ALA A 186 12.04 -3.65 -13.93
N PHE A 187 12.50 -4.63 -13.16
CA PHE A 187 11.80 -5.88 -12.88
C PHE A 187 10.90 -5.66 -11.68
N ARG A 188 9.60 -5.91 -11.83
CA ARG A 188 8.60 -5.59 -10.81
C ARG A 188 7.80 -6.78 -10.36
N VAL A 189 7.57 -6.82 -9.07
CA VAL A 189 6.65 -7.75 -8.42
C VAL A 189 5.55 -6.95 -7.73
N ARG A 190 4.31 -7.39 -7.92
CA ARG A 190 3.13 -6.85 -7.25
C ARG A 190 2.36 -7.99 -6.61
N ILE A 191 2.21 -7.90 -5.29
CA ILE A 191 1.47 -8.89 -4.51
C ILE A 191 0.25 -8.18 -3.94
N SER A 192 -0.94 -8.55 -4.41
CA SER A 192 -2.19 -8.03 -3.86
C SER A 192 -2.61 -8.89 -2.69
N VAL A 193 -2.80 -8.26 -1.53
CA VAL A 193 -3.18 -8.92 -0.30
C VAL A 193 -4.46 -8.32 0.25
N LYS A 194 -5.33 -9.18 0.77
CA LYS A 194 -6.59 -8.81 1.42
C LYS A 194 -6.52 -9.21 2.88
N ARG A 195 -6.90 -8.28 3.77
CA ARG A 195 -6.92 -8.55 5.22
C ARG A 195 -8.04 -9.50 5.60
N ASP A 196 -7.75 -10.44 6.50
CA ASP A 196 -8.78 -11.16 7.25
C ASP A 196 -9.25 -10.27 8.40
N ALA A 197 -10.30 -9.53 8.12
CA ALA A 197 -10.72 -8.38 8.92
C ALA A 197 -11.69 -8.74 10.07
N THR A 198 -12.32 -9.91 10.04
CA THR A 198 -13.50 -10.19 10.91
C THR A 198 -13.12 -10.14 12.39
N GLU A 199 -12.07 -10.84 12.77
CA GLU A 199 -11.63 -10.88 14.17
C GLU A 199 -11.07 -9.52 14.61
N LEU A 200 -10.28 -8.87 13.74
CA LEU A 200 -9.71 -7.58 14.01
C LEU A 200 -10.79 -6.49 14.18
N PHE A 201 -11.82 -6.51 13.33
CA PHE A 201 -12.95 -5.59 13.44
C PHE A 201 -13.60 -5.64 14.83
N TRP A 202 -13.94 -6.83 15.30
CA TRP A 202 -14.55 -6.96 16.63
C TRP A 202 -13.62 -6.55 17.76
N LYS A 203 -12.34 -6.90 17.70
CA LYS A 203 -11.35 -6.47 18.71
C LYS A 203 -11.24 -4.95 18.80
N MET A 204 -11.34 -4.24 17.69
CA MET A 204 -11.18 -2.80 17.65
C MET A 204 -12.44 -2.04 18.03
N PHE A 205 -13.59 -2.42 17.48
CA PHE A 205 -14.82 -1.64 17.59
C PHE A 205 -15.75 -2.08 18.72
N LEU A 206 -15.49 -3.22 19.38
CA LEU A 206 -16.32 -3.71 20.50
C LEU A 206 -16.45 -2.65 21.60
N GLY A 207 -15.36 -1.99 22.00
CA GLY A 207 -15.36 -0.96 23.03
C GLY A 207 -16.26 0.22 22.67
N MET A 208 -16.25 0.65 21.41
CA MET A 208 -17.11 1.69 20.88
C MET A 208 -18.59 1.29 20.94
N TYR A 209 -18.94 0.07 20.52
CA TYR A 209 -20.32 -0.43 20.57
C TYR A 209 -20.84 -0.58 22.01
N VAL A 210 -19.99 -1.09 22.92
CA VAL A 210 -20.33 -1.18 24.35
C VAL A 210 -20.56 0.22 24.92
N SER A 211 -19.76 1.22 24.57
CA SER A 211 -19.96 2.61 25.00
C SER A 211 -21.32 3.14 24.56
N PHE A 212 -21.71 2.93 23.29
CA PHE A 212 -23.04 3.30 22.83
C PHE A 212 -24.15 2.60 23.62
N LEU A 213 -24.02 1.30 23.88
CA LEU A 213 -25.02 0.55 24.66
C LEU A 213 -25.16 1.06 26.11
N ILE A 214 -24.04 1.45 26.75
CA ILE A 214 -24.07 2.09 28.08
C ILE A 214 -24.85 3.41 28.02
N ALA A 215 -24.59 4.26 27.02
CA ALA A 215 -25.37 5.48 26.85
C ALA A 215 -26.86 5.19 26.57
N TYR A 216 -27.14 4.19 25.74
CA TYR A 216 -28.49 3.78 25.37
C TYR A 216 -29.33 3.32 26.59
N ILE A 217 -28.70 2.64 27.56
CA ILE A 217 -29.37 2.21 28.81
C ILE A 217 -29.98 3.39 29.60
N CYS A 218 -29.46 4.61 29.42
CA CYS A 218 -29.99 5.81 30.06
C CYS A 218 -31.49 6.03 29.82
N PHE A 219 -32.02 5.61 28.67
CA PHE A 219 -33.45 5.72 28.37
C PHE A 219 -34.36 4.82 29.25
N TYR A 220 -33.81 3.80 29.87
CA TYR A 220 -34.51 2.89 30.78
C TYR A 220 -34.39 3.30 32.25
N ILE A 221 -33.58 4.31 32.54
CA ILE A 221 -33.48 4.90 33.88
C ILE A 221 -34.58 5.96 34.02
N HIS A 222 -35.20 6.09 35.19
CA HIS A 222 -36.22 7.11 35.42
C HIS A 222 -35.76 8.50 35.06
N ALA A 223 -36.63 9.30 34.40
CA ALA A 223 -36.29 10.60 33.83
C ALA A 223 -35.90 11.67 34.88
N ASP A 224 -36.28 11.49 36.14
CA ASP A 224 -35.90 12.34 37.27
C ASP A 224 -34.54 11.98 37.88
N ASN A 225 -34.02 10.78 37.61
CA ASN A 225 -32.68 10.38 38.08
C ASN A 225 -31.58 10.96 37.19
N THR A 226 -31.35 12.24 37.34
CA THR A 226 -30.45 13.04 36.53
C THR A 226 -29.00 12.57 36.63
N ASP A 227 -28.51 12.33 37.85
CA ASP A 227 -27.10 12.02 38.08
C ASP A 227 -26.70 10.70 37.41
N SER A 228 -27.54 9.70 37.48
CA SER A 228 -27.29 8.40 36.82
C SER A 228 -27.33 8.51 35.31
N ARG A 229 -28.30 9.25 34.73
CA ARG A 229 -28.41 9.44 33.26
C ARG A 229 -27.22 10.17 32.67
N PHE A 230 -26.87 11.32 33.25
CA PHE A 230 -25.76 12.13 32.76
C PHE A 230 -24.42 11.45 33.05
N GLY A 231 -24.24 10.87 34.24
CA GLY A 231 -23.01 10.18 34.60
C GLY A 231 -22.67 9.04 33.63
N LEU A 232 -23.65 8.16 33.33
CA LEU A 232 -23.46 7.05 32.40
C LEU A 232 -23.19 7.54 30.95
N SER A 233 -23.96 8.53 30.49
CA SER A 233 -23.83 9.00 29.11
C SER A 233 -22.50 9.74 28.88
N VAL A 234 -22.06 10.56 29.83
CA VAL A 234 -20.76 11.26 29.75
C VAL A 234 -19.61 10.25 29.88
N GLY A 235 -19.72 9.28 30.81
CA GLY A 235 -18.76 8.19 30.92
C GLY A 235 -18.64 7.37 29.63
N ALA A 236 -19.76 7.06 28.98
CA ALA A 236 -19.80 6.37 27.70
C ALA A 236 -19.12 7.20 26.58
N LEU A 237 -19.31 8.52 26.56
CA LEU A 237 -18.65 9.40 25.60
C LEU A 237 -17.12 9.35 25.75
N PHE A 238 -16.61 9.45 26.98
CA PHE A 238 -15.19 9.34 27.25
C PHE A 238 -14.61 7.97 26.89
N ALA A 239 -15.36 6.90 27.13
CA ALA A 239 -14.95 5.55 26.74
C ALA A 239 -14.86 5.40 25.21
N ALA A 240 -15.80 5.98 24.44
CA ALA A 240 -15.75 5.98 22.99
C ALA A 240 -14.56 6.79 22.44
N ILE A 241 -14.27 7.96 23.04
CA ILE A 241 -13.10 8.79 22.70
C ILE A 241 -11.80 8.03 22.99
N GLY A 242 -11.70 7.40 24.17
CA GLY A 242 -10.54 6.60 24.55
C GLY A 242 -10.30 5.43 23.61
N ASN A 243 -11.36 4.72 23.20
CA ASN A 243 -11.25 3.64 22.22
C ASN A 243 -10.71 4.16 20.86
N LYS A 244 -11.23 5.29 20.36
CA LYS A 244 -10.73 5.91 19.14
C LYS A 244 -9.24 6.25 19.24
N TYR A 245 -8.82 6.86 20.33
CA TYR A 245 -7.43 7.25 20.54
C TYR A 245 -6.47 6.05 20.50
N ILE A 246 -6.87 4.91 21.10
CA ILE A 246 -6.07 3.67 21.07
C ILE A 246 -5.92 3.16 19.64
N ILE A 247 -6.98 3.21 18.83
CA ILE A 247 -6.95 2.75 17.44
C ILE A 247 -6.09 3.69 16.59
N ASP A 248 -6.27 4.98 16.72
CA ASP A 248 -5.49 5.99 15.96
C ASP A 248 -3.98 5.86 16.24
N ALA A 249 -3.60 5.53 17.47
CA ALA A 249 -2.20 5.32 17.84
C ALA A 249 -1.55 4.11 17.13
N SER A 250 -2.33 3.18 16.58
CA SER A 250 -1.86 2.00 15.84
C SER A 250 -1.86 2.17 14.33
N LEU A 251 -2.42 3.27 13.81
CA LEU A 251 -2.53 3.57 12.39
C LEU A 251 -1.54 4.67 11.98
N PRO A 252 -1.14 4.75 10.70
CA PRO A 252 -0.34 5.86 10.21
C PRO A 252 -1.15 7.16 10.24
N GLU A 253 -0.46 8.27 10.39
CA GLU A 253 -1.09 9.58 10.24
C GLU A 253 -1.60 9.76 8.80
N THR A 254 -2.88 10.05 8.66
CA THR A 254 -3.48 10.31 7.34
C THR A 254 -4.31 11.59 7.37
N ILE A 255 -4.33 12.28 6.23
CA ILE A 255 -5.20 13.43 6.01
C ILE A 255 -6.61 12.96 5.58
N SER A 256 -6.71 11.71 5.13
CA SER A 256 -7.97 11.15 4.61
C SER A 256 -8.88 10.70 5.74
N PHE A 257 -10.17 11.00 5.61
CA PHE A 257 -11.19 10.51 6.51
C PHE A 257 -11.42 9.00 6.27
N THR A 258 -11.27 8.21 7.32
CA THR A 258 -11.32 6.74 7.26
C THR A 258 -12.66 6.19 7.76
N MET A 259 -12.92 4.90 7.49
CA MET A 259 -14.06 4.19 8.09
C MET A 259 -13.99 4.21 9.63
N VAL A 260 -12.81 4.12 10.21
CA VAL A 260 -12.59 4.22 11.67
C VAL A 260 -13.12 5.55 12.20
N ASP A 261 -12.77 6.66 11.53
CA ASP A 261 -13.24 8.00 11.89
C ASP A 261 -14.76 8.08 11.81
N PHE A 262 -15.33 7.59 10.70
CA PHE A 262 -16.77 7.64 10.48
C PHE A 262 -17.55 6.90 11.57
N LEU A 263 -17.16 5.67 11.91
CA LEU A 263 -17.84 4.87 12.91
C LEU A 263 -17.77 5.50 14.32
N HIS A 264 -16.60 6.02 14.70
CA HIS A 264 -16.43 6.67 16.00
C HIS A 264 -17.16 8.01 16.08
N MET A 265 -17.05 8.86 15.05
CA MET A 265 -17.78 10.13 15.01
C MET A 265 -19.30 9.91 15.05
N THR A 266 -19.80 8.95 14.29
CA THR A 266 -21.20 8.54 14.34
C THR A 266 -21.59 8.11 15.74
N THR A 267 -20.80 7.25 16.38
CA THR A 267 -21.10 6.77 17.74
C THR A 267 -21.10 7.91 18.76
N MET A 268 -20.10 8.77 18.75
CA MET A 268 -20.03 9.94 19.63
C MET A 268 -21.21 10.90 19.40
N PHE A 269 -21.61 11.10 18.14
CA PHE A 269 -22.77 11.91 17.80
C PHE A 269 -24.06 11.29 18.34
N PHE A 270 -24.25 9.98 18.24
CA PHE A 270 -25.43 9.31 18.81
C PHE A 270 -25.43 9.33 20.35
N ILE A 271 -24.26 9.20 21.00
CA ILE A 271 -24.15 9.39 22.46
C ILE A 271 -24.54 10.82 22.84
N PHE A 272 -24.09 11.81 22.07
CA PHE A 272 -24.53 13.22 22.28
C PHE A 272 -26.03 13.39 22.13
N LEU A 273 -26.66 12.73 21.14
CA LEU A 273 -28.13 12.75 20.99
C LEU A 273 -28.85 12.11 22.20
N VAL A 274 -28.27 11.05 22.80
CA VAL A 274 -28.81 10.47 24.04
C VAL A 274 -28.75 11.49 25.19
N ILE A 275 -27.62 12.20 25.34
CA ILE A 275 -27.47 13.27 26.37
C ILE A 275 -28.51 14.38 26.15
N ALA A 276 -28.62 14.87 24.91
CA ALA A 276 -29.57 15.95 24.57
C ALA A 276 -31.04 15.50 24.79
N SER A 277 -31.36 14.26 24.43
CA SER A 277 -32.69 13.70 24.67
C SER A 277 -33.00 13.55 26.15
N SER A 278 -32.00 13.15 26.97
CA SER A 278 -32.13 13.06 28.43
C SER A 278 -32.37 14.42 29.05
N ALA A 279 -31.70 15.47 28.57
CA ALA A 279 -31.93 16.85 29.02
C ALA A 279 -33.35 17.34 28.67
N TYR A 280 -33.85 17.05 27.49
CA TYR A 280 -35.22 17.38 27.10
C TYR A 280 -36.26 16.60 27.93
N SER A 281 -36.03 15.32 28.16
CA SER A 281 -36.89 14.49 29.02
C SER A 281 -36.98 15.06 30.44
N LEU A 282 -35.85 15.47 31.03
CA LEU A 282 -35.76 16.13 32.33
C LEU A 282 -36.57 17.45 32.36
N TRP A 283 -36.49 18.27 31.27
CA TRP A 283 -37.29 19.49 31.16
C TRP A 283 -38.78 19.20 31.17
N LEU A 284 -39.24 18.11 30.51
CA LEU A 284 -40.63 17.66 30.58
C LEU A 284 -41.05 17.23 32.01
N VAL A 285 -40.19 16.54 32.70
CA VAL A 285 -40.42 16.14 34.11
C VAL A 285 -40.63 17.36 35.00
N LYS A 286 -39.75 18.36 34.88
CA LYS A 286 -39.84 19.64 35.62
C LYS A 286 -41.15 20.42 35.33
N GLN A 287 -41.80 20.15 34.18
CA GLN A 287 -43.15 20.68 33.87
C GLN A 287 -44.28 19.78 34.37
N ASN A 288 -44.03 18.83 35.23
CA ASN A 288 -45.02 17.81 35.71
C ASN A 288 -45.62 16.97 34.58
N LYS A 289 -44.91 16.75 33.46
CA LYS A 289 -45.37 15.97 32.30
C LYS A 289 -44.70 14.60 32.22
N MET A 290 -44.59 13.87 33.34
CA MET A 290 -43.87 12.58 33.43
C MET A 290 -44.30 11.56 32.38
N LYS A 291 -45.62 11.41 32.13
CA LYS A 291 -46.13 10.48 31.09
C LYS A 291 -45.60 10.82 29.67
N ARG A 292 -45.44 12.12 29.36
CA ARG A 292 -44.90 12.56 28.09
C ARG A 292 -43.36 12.31 28.02
N ALA A 293 -42.65 12.52 29.10
CA ALA A 293 -41.22 12.23 29.18
C ALA A 293 -40.96 10.74 28.94
N ASN A 294 -41.66 9.83 29.61
CA ASN A 294 -41.48 8.37 29.42
C ASN A 294 -41.82 7.94 27.97
N ARG A 295 -42.90 8.48 27.39
CA ARG A 295 -43.23 8.19 25.97
C ARG A 295 -42.16 8.72 25.01
N PHE A 296 -41.67 9.92 25.23
CA PHE A 296 -40.61 10.52 24.46
C PHE A 296 -39.32 9.66 24.54
N ASP A 297 -38.88 9.28 25.75
CA ASP A 297 -37.70 8.45 25.93
C ASP A 297 -37.81 7.12 25.19
N MET A 298 -38.95 6.44 25.26
CA MET A 298 -39.15 5.15 24.60
C MET A 298 -39.13 5.28 23.07
N ILE A 299 -39.79 6.30 22.49
CA ILE A 299 -39.81 6.52 21.05
C ILE A 299 -38.41 6.89 20.58
N THR A 300 -37.74 7.82 21.27
CA THR A 300 -36.39 8.27 20.92
C THR A 300 -35.38 7.12 21.01
N ALA A 301 -35.45 6.28 22.07
CA ALA A 301 -34.62 5.11 22.21
C ALA A 301 -34.70 4.19 20.97
N GLN A 302 -35.91 3.77 20.59
CA GLN A 302 -36.11 2.88 19.45
C GLN A 302 -35.63 3.53 18.12
N THR A 303 -35.95 4.80 17.93
CA THR A 303 -35.56 5.54 16.71
C THR A 303 -34.04 5.67 16.60
N LEU A 304 -33.37 6.10 17.68
CA LEU A 304 -31.91 6.24 17.68
C LEU A 304 -31.21 4.90 17.46
N LEU A 305 -31.66 3.84 18.13
CA LEU A 305 -31.09 2.50 17.95
C LEU A 305 -31.23 2.03 16.49
N LEU A 306 -32.42 2.17 15.91
CA LEU A 306 -32.67 1.75 14.52
C LEU A 306 -31.77 2.51 13.54
N ILE A 307 -31.71 3.84 13.65
CA ILE A 307 -30.88 4.67 12.78
C ILE A 307 -29.40 4.34 12.99
N TYR A 308 -28.95 4.16 14.22
CA TYR A 308 -27.57 3.79 14.54
C TYR A 308 -27.15 2.48 13.86
N ILE A 309 -28.01 1.44 13.95
CA ILE A 309 -27.76 0.15 13.30
C ILE A 309 -27.69 0.32 11.77
N ILE A 310 -28.63 1.06 11.16
CA ILE A 310 -28.69 1.26 9.71
C ILE A 310 -27.41 1.99 9.22
N VAL A 311 -27.02 3.08 9.89
CA VAL A 311 -25.83 3.86 9.51
C VAL A 311 -24.55 3.03 9.62
N ASN A 312 -24.39 2.29 10.74
CA ASN A 312 -23.22 1.42 10.92
C ASN A 312 -23.19 0.28 9.89
N ALA A 313 -24.33 -0.40 9.66
CA ALA A 313 -24.41 -1.47 8.65
C ALA A 313 -24.09 -0.95 7.25
N TYR A 314 -24.60 0.20 6.86
CA TYR A 314 -24.30 0.84 5.58
C TYR A 314 -22.78 1.11 5.43
N CYS A 315 -22.17 1.71 6.44
CA CYS A 315 -20.74 2.01 6.41
C CYS A 315 -19.87 0.74 6.27
N ILE A 316 -20.19 -0.31 7.05
CA ILE A 316 -19.46 -1.58 7.01
C ILE A 316 -19.63 -2.28 5.64
N LEU A 317 -20.84 -2.27 5.08
CA LEU A 317 -21.08 -2.87 3.76
C LEU A 317 -20.33 -2.13 2.65
N GLN A 318 -20.30 -0.81 2.68
CA GLN A 318 -19.51 0.02 1.75
C GLN A 318 -18.02 -0.31 1.84
N ALA A 319 -17.47 -0.38 3.05
CA ALA A 319 -16.06 -0.68 3.27
C ALA A 319 -15.65 -2.09 2.81
N LYS A 320 -16.58 -3.07 2.91
CA LYS A 320 -16.34 -4.44 2.41
C LYS A 320 -16.42 -4.56 0.89
N ALA A 321 -17.16 -3.68 0.24
CA ALA A 321 -17.35 -3.67 -1.22
C ALA A 321 -16.19 -3.01 -1.97
N GLY A 322 -15.48 -2.06 -1.36
CA GLY A 322 -14.32 -1.35 -1.94
C GLY A 322 -13.02 -2.02 -1.63
#